data_0a02074cefbe6a3f2b79112d65643e24
#
_entry.id   0a02074cefbe6a3f2b79112d65643e24
#
_cell.length_a   1.000
_cell.length_b   1.000
_cell.length_c   1.000
_cell.angle_alpha   90.00
_cell.angle_beta   90.00
_cell.angle_gamma   90.00
#
_symmetry.space_group_name_H-M   'P 1'
#
loop_
_entity.id
_entity.type
_entity.pdbx_description
1 polymer ?
#
loop_
_entity_poly.entity_id
_entity_poly.type
_entity_poly.pdbx_seq_one_letter_code
_entity_poly.pdbx_strand_id
1 'polypeptide(L)'
;MSNTQTRVKINIDLNLAGYQHGELMVPWSDNSIPLGYHPTPLINIKNGDGKKILVIGGNHGDEFEGPSAIMRIANSIKLDKINGQIILIPALTFAAVKESSRTNPLDNIN
;
A
#
# COMPACT_ATOMS: atom_id res chain seq x y z
N MET A 1 -21.55 15.50 13.59
CA MET A 1 -20.44 14.65 13.17
C MET A 1 -20.82 13.89 11.92
N SER A 2 -20.15 14.13 10.83
CA SER A 2 -20.40 13.36 9.62
C SER A 2 -19.67 12.03 9.70
N ASN A 3 -20.40 10.93 9.63
CA ASN A 3 -19.81 9.60 9.48
C ASN A 3 -19.47 9.41 8.00
N THR A 4 -18.31 9.96 7.59
CA THR A 4 -17.83 9.76 6.23
C THR A 4 -17.15 8.40 6.19
N GLN A 5 -17.81 7.41 5.63
CA GLN A 5 -17.18 6.12 5.37
C GLN A 5 -16.36 6.22 4.10
N THR A 6 -15.08 5.88 4.20
CA THR A 6 -14.26 5.71 3.02
C THR A 6 -14.75 4.51 2.21
N ARG A 7 -14.67 4.65 0.88
CA ARG A 7 -14.93 3.53 -0.03
C ARG A 7 -13.69 2.65 -0.24
N VAL A 8 -12.53 3.13 0.19
CA VAL A 8 -11.31 2.34 0.15
C VAL A 8 -11.41 1.23 1.18
N LYS A 9 -11.15 0.01 0.76
CA LYS A 9 -11.16 -1.17 1.63
C LYS A 9 -9.81 -1.87 1.58
N ILE A 10 -9.54 -2.66 2.60
CA ILE A 10 -8.37 -3.56 2.61
C ILE A 10 -8.86 -5.00 2.68
N ASN A 11 -8.12 -5.90 2.08
CA ASN A 11 -8.48 -7.32 2.01
C ASN A 11 -7.64 -8.21 2.93
N ILE A 12 -6.98 -7.61 3.92
CA ILE A 12 -6.26 -8.33 4.97
C ILE A 12 -6.72 -7.82 6.34
N ASP A 13 -6.41 -8.57 7.39
CA ASP A 13 -6.69 -8.16 8.77
C ASP A 13 -5.41 -7.61 9.40
N LEU A 14 -5.36 -6.29 9.61
CA LEU A 14 -4.20 -5.61 10.18
C LEU A 14 -3.92 -6.00 11.65
N ASN A 15 -4.88 -6.63 12.32
CA ASN A 15 -4.72 -7.03 13.72
C ASN A 15 -4.08 -8.41 13.89
N LEU A 16 -3.98 -9.19 12.82
CA LEU A 16 -3.38 -10.51 12.89
C LEU A 16 -1.85 -10.41 12.94
N ALA A 17 -1.26 -11.22 13.82
CA ALA A 17 0.19 -11.37 13.87
C ALA A 17 0.69 -12.12 12.64
N GLY A 18 1.94 -11.85 12.29
CA GLY A 18 2.59 -12.52 11.18
C GLY A 18 2.80 -11.60 9.98
N TYR A 19 3.06 -12.22 8.86
CA TYR A 19 3.37 -11.57 7.60
C TYR A 19 2.20 -11.73 6.65
N GLN A 20 1.61 -10.61 6.20
CA GLN A 20 0.47 -10.63 5.30
C GLN A 20 0.71 -9.75 4.09
N HIS A 21 0.28 -10.22 2.93
CA HIS A 21 0.20 -9.45 1.70
C HIS A 21 -1.25 -9.25 1.33
N GLY A 22 -1.57 -8.05 0.88
CA GLY A 22 -2.91 -7.74 0.41
C GLY A 22 -2.93 -6.47 -0.40
N GLU A 23 -4.08 -5.83 -0.39
CA GLU A 23 -4.32 -4.67 -1.24
C GLU A 23 -5.19 -3.65 -0.54
N LEU A 24 -4.88 -2.37 -0.78
CA LEU A 24 -5.84 -1.30 -0.66
C LEU A 24 -6.66 -1.31 -1.94
N MET A 25 -7.97 -1.53 -1.81
CA MET A 25 -8.88 -1.53 -2.94
C MET A 25 -9.45 -0.13 -3.12
N VAL A 26 -8.86 0.63 -4.04
CA VAL A 26 -9.24 2.01 -4.34
C VAL A 26 -10.30 1.98 -5.44
N PRO A 27 -11.57 2.34 -5.16
CA PRO A 27 -12.64 2.23 -6.14
C PRO A 27 -12.35 3.04 -7.40
N TRP A 28 -12.48 2.41 -8.53
CA TRP A 28 -12.36 3.03 -9.84
C TRP A 28 -13.00 2.13 -10.89
N SER A 29 -13.64 2.74 -11.86
CA SER A 29 -14.26 1.98 -12.96
C SER A 29 -13.96 2.69 -14.28
N ASP A 30 -13.25 2.00 -15.16
CA ASP A 30 -13.05 2.41 -16.56
C ASP A 30 -12.76 1.17 -17.40
N ASN A 31 -12.52 1.38 -18.70
CA ASN A 31 -12.28 0.27 -19.61
C ASN A 31 -10.95 -0.44 -19.39
N SER A 32 -10.01 0.18 -18.69
CA SER A 32 -8.70 -0.40 -18.40
C SER A 32 -8.67 -1.22 -17.10
N ILE A 33 -9.67 -1.04 -16.24
CA ILE A 33 -9.74 -1.71 -14.93
C ILE A 33 -11.09 -2.38 -14.76
N PRO A 34 -11.22 -3.65 -15.17
CA PRO A 34 -12.51 -4.35 -15.07
C PRO A 34 -12.88 -4.77 -13.65
N LEU A 35 -11.97 -4.67 -12.67
CA LEU A 35 -12.21 -5.12 -11.31
C LEU A 35 -13.07 -4.17 -10.48
N GLY A 36 -13.26 -2.91 -10.93
CA GLY A 36 -13.96 -1.88 -10.16
C GLY A 36 -13.11 -1.23 -9.07
N TYR A 37 -11.83 -1.55 -8.99
CA TYR A 37 -10.88 -0.93 -8.07
C TYR A 37 -9.43 -1.07 -8.58
N HIS A 38 -8.56 -0.16 -8.12
CA HIS A 38 -7.12 -0.29 -8.31
C HIS A 38 -6.54 -1.07 -7.11
N PRO A 39 -5.82 -2.17 -7.35
CA PRO A 39 -5.22 -2.98 -6.29
C PRO A 39 -3.88 -2.40 -5.84
N THR A 40 -3.90 -1.43 -4.94
CA THR A 40 -2.67 -0.86 -4.38
C THR A 40 -2.02 -1.86 -3.42
N PRO A 41 -0.80 -2.32 -3.68
CA PRO A 41 -0.15 -3.33 -2.84
C PRO A 41 0.01 -2.89 -1.38
N LEU A 42 -0.21 -3.81 -0.47
CA LEU A 42 -0.14 -3.58 0.97
C LEU A 42 0.53 -4.77 1.64
N ILE A 43 1.51 -4.48 2.50
CA ILE A 43 2.20 -5.51 3.28
C ILE A 43 2.05 -5.14 4.74
N ASN A 44 1.62 -6.10 5.56
CA ASN A 44 1.50 -5.94 7.00
C ASN A 44 2.39 -6.96 7.71
N ILE A 45 3.24 -6.47 8.59
CA ILE A 45 4.16 -7.31 9.37
C ILE A 45 3.94 -6.97 10.83
N LYS A 46 3.41 -7.90 11.60
CA LYS A 46 3.04 -7.66 13.00
C LYS A 46 3.57 -8.76 13.90
N ASN A 47 4.25 -8.37 14.96
CA ASN A 47 4.68 -9.25 16.03
C ASN A 47 4.79 -8.44 17.31
N GLY A 48 3.96 -8.76 18.30
CA GLY A 48 3.93 -8.05 19.57
C GLY A 48 3.14 -6.75 19.54
N ASP A 49 3.12 -6.05 20.67
CA ASP A 49 2.28 -4.87 20.90
C ASP A 49 3.06 -3.55 20.92
N GLY A 50 4.24 -3.53 20.35
CA GLY A 50 5.06 -2.33 20.27
C GLY A 50 4.51 -1.28 19.30
N LYS A 51 5.36 -0.36 18.89
CA LYS A 51 4.98 0.76 18.04
C LYS A 51 4.54 0.30 16.66
N LYS A 52 3.71 1.13 16.03
CA LYS A 52 3.24 0.94 14.65
C LYS A 52 3.90 1.97 13.75
N ILE A 53 4.40 1.51 12.61
CA ILE A 53 5.06 2.36 11.61
C ILE A 53 4.38 2.13 10.27
N LEU A 54 4.07 3.23 9.59
CA LEU A 54 3.59 3.21 8.21
C LEU A 54 4.68 3.74 7.31
N VAL A 55 5.07 2.97 6.31
CA VAL A 55 6.09 3.35 5.33
C VAL A 55 5.45 3.37 3.95
N ILE A 56 5.53 4.50 3.28
CA ILE A 56 4.88 4.73 1.99
C ILE A 56 5.93 5.06 0.93
N GLY A 57 5.82 4.46 -0.22
CA GLY A 57 6.58 4.78 -1.41
C GLY A 57 5.67 4.89 -2.62
N GLY A 58 6.24 5.33 -3.76
CA GLY A 58 5.47 5.39 -5.00
C GLY A 58 4.38 6.45 -5.02
N ASN A 59 4.57 7.56 -4.29
CA ASN A 59 3.67 8.71 -4.40
C ASN A 59 3.73 9.32 -5.81
N HIS A 60 4.95 9.47 -6.35
CA HIS A 60 5.16 9.77 -7.76
C HIS A 60 5.56 8.48 -8.48
N GLY A 61 4.90 8.18 -9.58
CA GLY A 61 5.09 6.92 -10.29
C GLY A 61 6.40 6.78 -11.07
N ASP A 62 7.10 7.90 -11.29
CA ASP A 62 8.39 7.93 -11.99
C ASP A 62 9.60 7.90 -11.04
N GLU A 63 9.37 7.79 -9.74
CA GLU A 63 10.41 7.69 -8.71
C GLU A 63 10.41 6.28 -8.12
N PHE A 64 11.46 5.52 -8.38
CA PHE A 64 11.50 4.09 -8.06
C PHE A 64 12.25 3.75 -6.78
N GLU A 65 12.95 4.69 -6.16
CA GLU A 65 13.73 4.47 -4.95
C GLU A 65 12.88 4.02 -3.77
N GLY A 66 11.73 4.67 -3.58
CA GLY A 66 10.78 4.31 -2.51
C GLY A 66 10.26 2.89 -2.64
N PRO A 67 9.63 2.54 -3.77
CA PRO A 67 9.17 1.17 -4.00
C PRO A 67 10.28 0.13 -3.84
N SER A 68 11.45 0.38 -4.39
CA SER A 68 12.59 -0.54 -4.29
C SER A 68 13.05 -0.74 -2.85
N ALA A 69 13.16 0.35 -2.09
CA ALA A 69 13.57 0.30 -0.68
C ALA A 69 12.54 -0.48 0.15
N ILE A 70 11.25 -0.24 -0.07
CA ILE A 70 10.18 -0.91 0.65
C ILE A 70 10.17 -2.42 0.35
N MET A 71 10.36 -2.81 -0.89
CA MET A 71 10.43 -4.22 -1.26
C MET A 71 11.65 -4.91 -0.65
N ARG A 72 12.77 -4.21 -0.54
CA ARG A 72 13.95 -4.72 0.17
C ARG A 72 13.66 -4.94 1.65
N ILE A 73 13.01 -3.98 2.29
CA ILE A 73 12.58 -4.10 3.69
C ILE A 73 11.68 -5.33 3.84
N ALA A 74 10.67 -5.45 3.00
CA ALA A 74 9.72 -6.56 3.06
C ALA A 74 10.41 -7.92 2.94
N ASN A 75 11.43 -8.03 2.10
CA ASN A 75 12.14 -9.28 1.85
C ASN A 75 13.23 -9.59 2.89
N SER A 76 13.67 -8.61 3.67
CA SER A 76 14.79 -8.76 4.59
C SER A 76 14.37 -8.79 6.07
N ILE A 77 13.19 -8.29 6.40
CA ILE A 77 12.71 -8.26 7.78
C ILE A 77 12.46 -9.69 8.29
N LYS A 78 12.97 -9.95 9.50
CA LYS A 78 12.69 -11.19 10.23
C LYS A 78 11.64 -10.91 11.28
N LEU A 79 10.54 -11.65 11.24
CA LEU A 79 9.39 -11.44 12.11
C LEU A 79 9.76 -11.51 13.59
N ASP A 80 10.65 -12.42 13.96
CA ASP A 80 11.11 -12.59 15.35
C ASP A 80 11.92 -11.40 15.90
N LYS A 81 12.37 -10.50 15.02
CA LYS A 81 13.11 -9.29 15.40
C LYS A 81 12.20 -8.07 15.58
N ILE A 82 10.90 -8.21 15.31
CA ILE A 82 9.94 -7.11 15.41
C ILE A 82 9.20 -7.20 16.72
N ASN A 83 9.06 -6.05 17.39
CA ASN A 83 8.08 -5.88 18.47
C ASN A 83 7.21 -4.68 18.08
N GLY A 84 6.09 -4.97 17.44
CA GLY A 84 5.17 -3.96 16.95
C GLY A 84 4.60 -4.31 15.59
N GLN A 85 4.40 -3.28 14.77
CA GLN A 85 3.76 -3.46 13.47
C GLN A 85 4.38 -2.53 12.43
N ILE A 86 4.64 -3.08 11.25
CA ILE A 86 5.11 -2.31 10.10
C ILE A 86 4.13 -2.51 8.97
N ILE A 87 3.56 -1.42 8.49
CA ILE A 87 2.65 -1.41 7.33
C ILE A 87 3.40 -0.76 6.18
N LEU A 88 3.54 -1.49 5.08
CA LEU A 88 4.29 -1.05 3.91
C LEU A 88 3.36 -0.87 2.72
N ILE A 89 3.42 0.31 2.09
CA ILE A 89 2.70 0.60 0.86
C ILE A 89 3.73 1.01 -0.19
N PRO A 90 4.20 0.08 -1.02
CA PRO A 90 5.30 0.35 -1.96
C PRO A 90 4.90 1.21 -3.15
N ALA A 91 3.62 1.24 -3.51
CA ALA A 91 3.13 1.96 -4.68
C ALA A 91 1.83 2.67 -4.35
N LEU A 92 1.91 3.76 -3.55
CA LEU A 92 0.73 4.45 -3.04
C LEU A 92 -0.17 4.96 -4.17
N THR A 93 0.41 5.65 -5.16
CA THR A 93 -0.31 6.04 -6.36
C THR A 93 -0.11 4.96 -7.42
N PHE A 94 -0.81 3.84 -7.23
CA PHE A 94 -0.62 2.62 -8.01
C PHE A 94 -0.74 2.88 -9.52
N ALA A 95 -1.74 3.65 -9.95
CA ALA A 95 -1.93 3.97 -11.36
C ALA A 95 -0.74 4.73 -11.96
N ALA A 96 -0.15 5.66 -11.21
CA ALA A 96 1.03 6.40 -11.64
C ALA A 96 2.27 5.51 -11.72
N VAL A 97 2.47 4.65 -10.72
CA VAL A 97 3.61 3.70 -10.70
C VAL A 97 3.52 2.74 -11.87
N LYS A 98 2.34 2.22 -12.15
CA LYS A 98 2.09 1.31 -13.27
C LYS A 98 2.44 1.94 -14.62
N GLU A 99 2.17 3.23 -14.79
CA GLU A 99 2.47 3.97 -16.01
C GLU A 99 3.84 4.67 -15.97
N SER A 100 4.57 4.56 -14.88
CA SER A 100 5.85 5.26 -14.66
C SER A 100 5.72 6.77 -14.85
N SER A 101 4.60 7.34 -14.43
CA SER A 101 4.31 8.76 -14.57
C SER A 101 4.37 9.48 -13.23
N ARG A 102 4.71 10.76 -13.25
CA ARG A 102 4.76 11.59 -12.04
C ARG A 102 3.37 11.81 -11.46
N THR A 103 2.40 12.10 -12.30
CA THR A 103 1.02 12.34 -11.90
C THR A 103 0.18 11.09 -12.10
N ASN A 104 -0.95 11.04 -11.40
CA ASN A 104 -1.93 9.97 -11.61
C ASN A 104 -2.53 10.11 -13.02
N PRO A 105 -2.38 9.10 -13.90
CA PRO A 105 -2.90 9.19 -15.27
C PRO A 105 -4.43 9.23 -15.35
N LEU A 106 -5.12 8.89 -14.25
CA LEU A 106 -6.59 8.88 -14.24
C LEU A 106 -7.18 10.28 -14.09
N ASP A 107 -6.52 11.17 -13.34
CA ASP A 107 -7.03 12.50 -13.01
C ASP A 107 -5.97 13.59 -13.11
N ASN A 108 -4.74 13.26 -13.47
CA ASN A 108 -3.58 14.15 -13.56
C ASN A 108 -3.23 14.87 -12.26
N ILE A 109 -3.65 14.35 -11.12
CA ILE A 109 -3.30 14.90 -9.81
C ILE A 109 -1.91 14.39 -9.40
N ASN A 110 -1.13 15.32 -8.89
CA ASN A 110 0.21 15.04 -8.37
C ASN A 110 0.14 14.51 -6.94
#